data_d86a32c89608d93cd81a63b7fc666694
#
_entry.id   d86a32c89608d93cd81a63b7fc666694
#
_cell.length_a   1.000
_cell.length_b   1.000
_cell.length_c   1.000
_cell.angle_alpha   90.00
_cell.angle_beta   90.00
_cell.angle_gamma   90.00
#
_symmetry.space_group_name_H-M   'P 1'
#
loop_
_entity.id
_entity.type
_entity.pdbx_description
1 polymer ?
#
loop_
_entity_poly.entity_id
_entity_poly.type
_entity_poly.pdbx_seq_one_letter_code
_entity_poly.pdbx_strand_id
1 'polypeptide(L)'
;MLEFSSVSKSFWTGTQRKVILDRASFRVELGTSLGILAPNGTGKTTLINMMAGLEKPDEGTITRTCRVSFPLGFTGGINGKLSAMENSRYIARLYGLDPDYVEAFCRWLCRL
;
A
#
# COMPACT_ATOMS: atom_id res chain seq x y z
N MET A 1 0.07 -6.64 -12.82
CA MET A 1 0.36 -5.33 -13.43
C MET A 1 -0.36 -4.25 -12.66
N LEU A 2 0.30 -3.16 -12.43
CA LEU A 2 -0.25 -1.93 -11.87
C LEU A 2 0.00 -0.81 -12.89
N GLU A 3 -1.05 -0.14 -13.33
CA GLU A 3 -0.95 0.91 -14.36
C GLU A 3 -1.64 2.19 -13.91
N PHE A 4 -0.92 3.28 -14.01
CA PHE A 4 -1.43 4.63 -13.83
C PHE A 4 -1.65 5.25 -15.21
N SER A 5 -2.84 5.77 -15.47
CA SER A 5 -3.21 6.41 -16.75
C SER A 5 -3.67 7.83 -16.47
N SER A 6 -2.84 8.81 -16.81
CA SER A 6 -3.10 10.24 -16.65
C SER A 6 -3.58 10.61 -15.25
N VAL A 7 -2.93 10.07 -14.25
CA VAL A 7 -3.33 10.25 -12.84
C VAL A 7 -2.85 11.59 -12.32
N SER A 8 -3.78 12.35 -11.75
CA SER A 8 -3.50 13.61 -11.04
C SER A 8 -3.98 13.50 -9.60
N LYS A 9 -3.18 14.02 -8.70
CA LYS A 9 -3.49 14.09 -7.27
C LYS A 9 -2.88 15.33 -6.65
N SER A 10 -3.68 16.06 -5.89
CA SER A 10 -3.22 17.25 -5.15
C SER A 10 -3.96 17.36 -3.84
N PHE A 11 -3.37 18.11 -2.91
CA PHE A 11 -3.98 18.46 -1.63
C PHE A 11 -3.92 19.97 -1.41
N TRP A 12 -4.90 20.47 -0.69
CA TRP A 12 -4.89 21.83 -0.20
C TRP A 12 -4.29 21.88 1.20
N THR A 13 -3.30 22.77 1.40
CA THR A 13 -2.69 23.05 2.70
C THR A 13 -2.97 24.52 3.02
N GLY A 14 -4.08 24.79 3.70
CA GLY A 14 -4.57 26.16 3.88
C GLY A 14 -4.99 26.78 2.53
N THR A 15 -4.24 27.79 2.06
CA THR A 15 -4.51 28.46 0.78
C THR A 15 -3.63 27.93 -0.36
N GLN A 16 -2.67 27.07 -0.06
CA GLN A 16 -1.74 26.53 -1.05
C GLN A 16 -2.17 25.13 -1.52
N ARG A 17 -2.08 24.92 -2.83
CA ARG A 17 -2.29 23.62 -3.47
C ARG A 17 -0.96 22.90 -3.63
N LYS A 18 -0.85 21.73 -3.05
CA LYS A 18 0.31 20.86 -3.19
C LYS A 18 -0.02 19.77 -4.21
N VAL A 19 0.65 19.81 -5.36
CA VAL A 19 0.51 18.80 -6.42
C VAL A 19 1.41 17.62 -6.10
N ILE A 20 0.83 16.42 -6.00
CA ILE A 20 1.56 15.17 -5.79
C ILE A 20 1.90 14.52 -7.13
N LEU A 21 0.91 14.40 -8.01
CA LEU A 21 1.06 13.92 -9.37
C LEU A 21 0.31 14.83 -10.32
N ASP A 22 0.87 15.04 -11.51
CA ASP A 22 0.25 15.80 -12.58
C ASP A 22 0.25 14.96 -13.86
N ARG A 23 -0.90 14.40 -14.19
CA ARG A 23 -1.15 13.55 -15.37
C ARG A 23 -0.08 12.48 -15.57
N ALA A 24 0.28 11.80 -14.47
CA ALA A 24 1.30 10.78 -14.50
C ALA A 24 0.78 9.48 -15.12
N SER A 25 1.54 8.94 -16.06
CA SER A 25 1.25 7.65 -16.67
C SER A 25 2.49 6.77 -16.59
N PHE A 26 2.35 5.61 -15.96
CA PHE A 26 3.41 4.62 -15.86
C PHE A 26 2.82 3.25 -15.54
N ARG A 27 3.63 2.22 -15.74
CA ARG A 27 3.23 0.83 -15.51
C ARG A 27 4.30 0.10 -14.72
N VAL A 28 3.87 -0.73 -13.78
CA VAL A 28 4.72 -1.66 -13.03
C VAL A 28 4.32 -3.08 -13.42
N GLU A 29 5.21 -3.80 -14.08
CA GLU A 29 4.95 -5.18 -14.50
C GLU A 29 5.16 -6.16 -13.33
N LEU A 30 4.53 -7.34 -13.44
CA LEU A 30 4.75 -8.42 -12.49
C LEU A 30 6.22 -8.85 -12.48
N GLY A 31 6.72 -9.15 -11.29
CA GLY A 31 8.11 -9.59 -11.12
C GLY A 31 9.15 -8.47 -11.15
N THR A 32 8.71 -7.21 -11.23
CA THR A 32 9.62 -6.06 -11.19
C THR A 32 9.56 -5.34 -9.85
N SER A 33 10.64 -4.65 -9.51
CA SER A 33 10.69 -3.77 -8.34
C SER A 33 10.82 -2.33 -8.79
N LEU A 34 10.06 -1.44 -8.15
CA LEU A 34 10.07 -0.01 -8.43
C LEU A 34 10.65 0.74 -7.23
N GLY A 35 11.68 1.54 -7.47
CA GLY A 35 12.22 2.46 -6.47
C GLY A 35 11.64 3.86 -6.65
N ILE A 36 11.12 4.43 -5.58
CA ILE A 36 10.59 5.80 -5.57
C ILE A 36 11.53 6.68 -4.76
N LEU A 37 12.22 7.58 -5.44
CA LEU A 37 13.16 8.51 -4.82
C LEU A 37 12.58 9.92 -4.88
N ALA A 38 12.39 10.50 -3.72
CA ALA A 38 11.92 11.88 -3.60
C ALA A 38 12.25 12.43 -2.20
N PRO A 39 12.40 13.73 -2.05
CA PRO A 39 12.55 14.34 -0.73
C PRO A 39 11.33 14.06 0.17
N ASN A 40 11.52 14.10 1.49
CA ASN A 40 10.42 13.96 2.43
C ASN A 40 9.39 15.07 2.22
N GLY A 41 8.10 14.73 2.39
CA GLY A 41 7.00 15.66 2.23
C GLY A 41 6.58 15.93 0.79
N THR A 42 7.08 15.18 -0.20
CA THR A 42 6.72 15.34 -1.62
C THR A 42 5.57 14.44 -2.06
N GLY A 43 5.02 13.61 -1.17
CA GLY A 43 3.86 12.78 -1.46
C GLY A 43 4.15 11.30 -1.73
N LYS A 44 5.32 10.79 -1.36
CA LYS A 44 5.65 9.35 -1.50
C LYS A 44 4.61 8.45 -0.84
N THR A 45 4.19 8.77 0.38
CA THR A 45 3.18 8.02 1.11
C THR A 45 1.84 8.03 0.38
N THR A 46 1.44 9.18 -0.15
CA THR A 46 0.20 9.29 -0.95
C THR A 46 0.26 8.43 -2.20
N LEU A 47 1.39 8.43 -2.90
CA LEU A 47 1.59 7.60 -4.08
C LEU A 47 1.49 6.11 -3.74
N ILE A 48 2.14 5.68 -2.66
CA ILE A 48 2.07 4.29 -2.19
C ILE A 48 0.64 3.91 -1.80
N ASN A 49 -0.08 4.79 -1.12
CA ASN A 49 -1.48 4.57 -0.77
C ASN A 49 -2.38 4.47 -2.01
N MET A 50 -2.12 5.26 -3.05
CA MET A 50 -2.84 5.13 -4.32
C MET A 50 -2.53 3.80 -5.01
N MET A 51 -1.29 3.35 -4.98
CA MET A 51 -0.91 2.03 -5.51
C MET A 51 -1.64 0.90 -4.78
N ALA A 52 -1.77 1.01 -3.47
CA ALA A 52 -2.47 0.03 -2.63
C ALA A 52 -4.00 0.11 -2.71
N GLY A 53 -4.55 1.16 -3.31
CA GLY A 53 -6.00 1.37 -3.37
C GLY A 53 -6.60 2.03 -2.14
N LEU A 54 -5.78 2.57 -1.24
CA LEU A 54 -6.22 3.25 -0.01
C LEU A 54 -6.52 4.73 -0.25
N GLU A 55 -6.04 5.28 -1.34
CA GLU A 55 -6.26 6.66 -1.74
C GLU A 55 -6.71 6.69 -3.19
N LYS A 56 -7.69 7.54 -3.51
CA LYS A 56 -8.20 7.69 -4.87
C LYS A 56 -7.49 8.83 -5.59
N PRO A 57 -7.24 8.71 -6.91
CA PRO A 57 -6.77 9.85 -7.70
C PRO A 57 -7.87 10.91 -7.81
N ASP A 58 -7.48 12.16 -8.01
CA ASP A 58 -8.42 13.23 -8.34
C ASP A 58 -8.89 13.11 -9.79
N GLU A 59 -7.97 12.74 -10.67
CA GLU A 59 -8.24 12.48 -12.08
C GLU A 59 -7.44 11.27 -12.56
N GLY A 60 -7.87 10.68 -13.68
CA GLY A 60 -7.21 9.53 -14.27
C GLY A 60 -7.66 8.21 -13.68
N THR A 61 -7.00 7.14 -14.09
CA THR A 61 -7.38 5.77 -13.74
C THR A 61 -6.17 4.98 -13.26
N ILE A 62 -6.37 4.20 -12.22
CA ILE A 62 -5.38 3.23 -11.72
C ILE A 62 -5.95 1.84 -11.91
N THR A 63 -5.28 1.03 -12.71
CA THR A 63 -5.68 -0.35 -13.01
C THR A 63 -4.77 -1.33 -12.29
N ARG A 64 -5.36 -2.29 -11.60
CA ARG A 64 -4.66 -3.37 -10.88
C ARG A 64 -5.15 -4.70 -11.39
N THR A 65 -4.26 -5.51 -11.94
CA THR A 65 -4.58 -6.87 -12.39
C THR A 65 -3.99 -7.94 -11.48
N CYS A 66 -3.50 -7.54 -10.31
CA CYS A 66 -2.92 -8.42 -9.31
C CYS A 66 -3.39 -8.01 -7.92
N ARG A 67 -3.19 -8.90 -6.95
CA ARG A 67 -3.40 -8.53 -5.54
C ARG A 67 -2.31 -7.56 -5.10
N VAL A 68 -2.71 -6.53 -4.40
CA VAL A 68 -1.78 -5.56 -3.82
C VAL A 68 -1.95 -5.61 -2.30
N SER A 69 -0.83 -5.73 -1.58
CA SER A 69 -0.85 -5.68 -0.13
C SER A 69 -1.10 -4.25 0.36
N PHE A 70 -1.51 -4.10 1.62
CA PHE A 70 -1.42 -2.80 2.25
C PHE A 70 0.05 -2.38 2.38
N PRO A 71 0.34 -1.07 2.44
CA PRO A 71 1.72 -0.60 2.59
C PRO A 71 2.35 -1.14 3.87
N LEU A 72 3.55 -1.70 3.74
CA LEU A 72 4.31 -2.21 4.87
C LEU A 72 5.14 -1.08 5.47
N GLY A 73 5.17 -0.99 6.78
CA GLY A 73 5.93 0.01 7.51
C GLY A 73 5.84 -0.23 9.00
N PHE A 74 6.48 0.62 9.80
CA PHE A 74 6.50 0.46 11.26
C PHE A 74 5.12 0.43 11.90
N THR A 75 4.12 1.05 11.27
CA THR A 75 2.75 1.13 11.76
C THR A 75 1.75 0.43 10.85
N GLY A 76 2.19 -0.14 9.75
CA GLY A 76 1.30 -0.70 8.73
C GLY A 76 0.74 -2.06 9.11
N GLY A 77 -0.57 -2.15 9.24
CA GLY A 77 -1.29 -3.42 9.36
C GLY A 77 -1.21 -4.13 10.71
N ILE A 78 -0.36 -3.68 11.62
CA ILE A 78 -0.21 -4.27 12.95
C ILE A 78 -0.94 -3.41 13.98
N ASN A 79 -1.85 -4.02 14.72
CA ASN A 79 -2.52 -3.37 15.84
C ASN A 79 -1.76 -3.66 17.13
N GLY A 80 -1.18 -2.65 17.75
CA GLY A 80 -0.40 -2.78 18.98
C GLY A 80 -1.21 -3.24 20.21
N LYS A 81 -2.54 -3.22 20.13
CA LYS A 81 -3.43 -3.72 21.20
C LYS A 81 -3.70 -5.21 21.09
N LEU A 82 -3.31 -5.84 20.00
CA LEU A 82 -3.46 -7.26 19.76
C LEU A 82 -2.12 -7.98 19.89
N SER A 83 -2.17 -9.25 20.29
CA SER A 83 -0.98 -10.09 20.30
C SER A 83 -0.47 -10.35 18.86
N ALA A 84 0.76 -10.86 18.75
CA ALA A 84 1.32 -11.24 17.45
C ALA A 84 0.45 -12.31 16.76
N MET A 85 -0.07 -13.27 17.51
CA MET A 85 -0.94 -14.31 16.97
C MET A 85 -2.29 -13.77 16.50
N GLU A 86 -2.89 -12.88 17.28
CA GLU A 86 -4.14 -12.21 16.87
C GLU A 86 -3.94 -11.36 15.61
N ASN A 87 -2.82 -10.64 15.50
CA ASN A 87 -2.46 -9.91 14.30
C ASN A 87 -2.29 -10.83 13.10
N SER A 88 -1.60 -11.96 13.24
CA SER A 88 -1.38 -12.92 12.15
C SER A 88 -2.71 -13.51 11.67
N ARG A 89 -3.62 -13.85 12.56
CA ARG A 89 -4.96 -14.34 12.21
C ARG A 89 -5.80 -13.29 11.51
N TYR A 90 -5.76 -12.04 11.97
CA TYR A 90 -6.45 -10.93 11.33
C TYR A 90 -5.97 -10.70 9.90
N ILE A 91 -4.65 -10.64 9.70
CA ILE A 91 -4.06 -10.48 8.36
C ILE A 91 -4.43 -11.65 7.45
N ALA A 92 -4.39 -12.87 7.95
CA ALA A 92 -4.80 -14.04 7.19
C ALA A 92 -6.23 -13.91 6.68
N ARG A 93 -7.15 -13.46 7.51
CA ARG A 93 -8.56 -13.25 7.13
C ARG A 93 -8.71 -12.16 6.07
N LEU A 94 -7.96 -11.06 6.18
CA LEU A 94 -7.97 -9.98 5.19
C LEU A 94 -7.59 -10.48 3.79
N TYR A 95 -6.66 -11.43 3.70
CA TYR A 95 -6.19 -11.99 2.44
C TYR A 95 -6.89 -13.29 2.03
N GLY A 96 -7.89 -13.73 2.78
CA GLY A 96 -8.61 -14.96 2.47
C GLY A 96 -7.78 -16.22 2.67
N LEU A 97 -6.78 -16.15 3.54
CA LEU A 97 -5.92 -17.30 3.89
C LEU A 97 -6.45 -18.02 5.13
N ASP A 98 -6.04 -19.28 5.31
CA ASP A 98 -6.37 -20.04 6.51
C ASP A 98 -5.65 -19.44 7.73
N PRO A 99 -6.39 -18.91 8.73
CA PRO A 99 -5.77 -18.31 9.91
C PRO A 99 -4.91 -19.28 10.72
N ASP A 100 -5.29 -20.55 10.79
CA ASP A 100 -4.56 -21.57 11.56
C ASP A 100 -3.22 -21.88 10.88
N TYR A 101 -3.21 -21.96 9.56
CA TYR A 101 -1.98 -22.16 8.79
C TYR A 101 -1.02 -20.98 8.96
N VAL A 102 -1.53 -19.76 8.83
CA VAL A 102 -0.70 -18.55 8.96
C VAL A 102 -0.16 -18.42 10.37
N GLU A 103 -0.97 -18.68 11.39
CA GLU A 103 -0.50 -18.67 12.79
C GLU A 103 0.62 -19.68 13.02
N ALA A 104 0.44 -20.92 12.55
CA ALA A 104 1.45 -21.98 12.67
C ALA A 104 2.75 -21.59 11.95
N PHE A 105 2.64 -21.01 10.76
CA PHE A 105 3.80 -20.53 10.01
C PHE A 105 4.54 -19.41 10.75
N CYS A 106 3.81 -18.45 11.30
CA CYS A 106 4.40 -17.34 12.07
C CYS A 106 5.09 -17.87 13.35
N ARG A 107 4.48 -18.84 14.06
CA ARG A 107 5.10 -19.45 15.22
C ARG A 107 6.42 -20.15 14.86
N TRP A 108 6.41 -20.89 13.76
CA TRP A 108 7.62 -21.55 13.27
C TRP A 108 8.71 -20.56 12.88
N LEU A 109 8.35 -19.54 12.11
CA LEU A 109 9.30 -18.53 11.62
C LEU A 109 9.91 -17.70 12.75
N CYS A 110 9.08 -17.27 13.69
CA CYS A 110 9.50 -16.43 14.82
C CYS A 110 10.00 -17.27 16.01
N ARG A 111 9.92 -18.57 15.95
CA ARG A 111 10.30 -19.52 17.02
C ARG A 111 9.56 -19.24 18.35
N LEU A 112 8.29 -18.94 18.23
CA LEU A 112 7.41 -18.73 19.38
C LEU A 112 6.85 -20.03 19.94
#